data_4f81496c98452f6344fe9dd39a209ade
#
_entry.id   4f81496c98452f6344fe9dd39a209ade
#
_cell.length_a   1.000
_cell.length_b   1.000
_cell.length_c   1.000
_cell.angle_alpha   90.00
_cell.angle_beta   90.00
_cell.angle_gamma   90.00
#
_symmetry.space_group_name_H-M   'P 1'
#
loop_
_entity.id
_entity.type
_entity.pdbx_description
1 polymer ?
#
loop_
_entity_poly.entity_id
_entity_poly.type
_entity_poly.pdbx_seq_one_letter_code
_entity_poly.pdbx_strand_id
1 'polypeptide(L)'
;DLKDIFSCSGIVHFEEFVRRWIRENKAEHATDLAEQILQENPDLIVVTAEVGYGLVPVDAFERQYREAVGRICTNLAACADRVDRVQCGIGTRIK
;
A
#
# COMPACT_ATOMS: atom_id res chain seq x y z
N ASP A 1 -0.27 -15.98 -4.81
CA ASP A 1 0.45 -16.05 -3.56
C ASP A 1 0.95 -14.65 -3.18
N LEU A 2 0.83 -14.30 -1.91
CA LEU A 2 1.25 -12.99 -1.42
C LEU A 2 2.76 -12.75 -1.59
N LYS A 3 3.55 -13.79 -1.59
CA LYS A 3 5.00 -13.66 -1.77
C LYS A 3 5.42 -13.24 -3.16
N ASP A 4 4.53 -13.31 -4.13
CA ASP A 4 4.83 -12.88 -5.50
C ASP A 4 5.15 -11.38 -5.60
N ILE A 5 4.73 -10.58 -4.62
CA ILE A 5 5.03 -9.15 -4.59
C ILE A 5 6.54 -8.89 -4.55
N PHE A 6 7.32 -9.83 -4.03
CA PHE A 6 8.76 -9.66 -3.89
C PHE A 6 9.53 -9.99 -5.18
N SER A 7 8.84 -10.46 -6.21
CA SER A 7 9.49 -10.87 -7.46
C SER A 7 8.80 -10.34 -8.73
N CYS A 8 7.64 -9.72 -8.61
CA CYS A 8 6.92 -9.18 -9.78
C CYS A 8 7.40 -7.76 -10.13
N SER A 9 7.08 -7.30 -11.33
CA SER A 9 7.47 -5.97 -11.78
C SER A 9 6.48 -4.87 -11.40
N GLY A 10 5.22 -5.23 -11.14
CA GLY A 10 4.21 -4.25 -10.73
C GLY A 10 3.01 -4.92 -10.09
N ILE A 11 2.28 -4.15 -9.32
CA ILE A 11 1.06 -4.60 -8.67
C ILE A 11 0.01 -3.52 -8.78
N VAL A 12 -1.22 -3.90 -9.11
CA VAL A 12 -2.38 -3.02 -9.08
C VAL A 12 -3.26 -3.41 -7.89
N HIS A 13 -4.10 -2.48 -7.46
CA HIS A 13 -4.96 -2.70 -6.28
C HIS A 13 -4.17 -3.11 -5.04
N PHE A 14 -3.08 -2.37 -4.79
CA PHE A 14 -2.22 -2.66 -3.65
C PHE A 14 -2.98 -2.62 -2.32
N GLU A 15 -4.03 -1.79 -2.21
CA GLU A 15 -4.88 -1.71 -1.02
C GLU A 15 -5.56 -3.06 -0.72
N GLU A 16 -5.93 -3.81 -1.74
CA GLU A 16 -6.49 -5.15 -1.57
C GLU A 16 -5.42 -6.16 -1.15
N PHE A 17 -4.21 -6.00 -1.67
CA PHE A 17 -3.08 -6.81 -1.24
C PHE A 17 -2.80 -6.61 0.25
N VAL A 18 -2.80 -5.37 0.71
CA VAL A 18 -2.57 -5.05 2.13
C VAL A 18 -3.66 -5.66 3.00
N ARG A 19 -4.91 -5.63 2.54
CA ARG A 19 -6.03 -6.25 3.27
C ARG A 19 -5.78 -7.74 3.51
N ARG A 20 -5.34 -8.45 2.47
CA ARG A 20 -5.02 -9.88 2.58
C ARG A 20 -3.81 -10.12 3.46
N TRP A 21 -2.78 -9.28 3.33
CA TRP A 21 -1.58 -9.38 4.15
C TRP A 21 -1.90 -9.26 5.64
N ILE A 22 -2.71 -8.28 6.01
CA ILE A 22 -3.12 -8.05 7.40
C ILE A 22 -3.87 -9.25 7.95
N ARG A 23 -4.77 -9.84 7.17
CA ARG A 23 -5.53 -11.02 7.59
C ARG A 23 -4.65 -12.22 7.88
N GLU A 24 -3.57 -12.40 7.11
CA GLU A 24 -2.69 -13.55 7.25
C GLU A 24 -1.57 -13.31 8.26
N ASN A 25 -1.08 -12.07 8.39
CA ASN A 25 0.13 -11.76 9.16
C ASN A 25 -0.11 -10.85 10.36
N LYS A 26 -1.34 -10.51 10.66
CA LYS A 26 -1.75 -9.58 11.71
C LYS A 26 -1.31 -8.14 11.44
N ALA A 27 -2.13 -7.19 11.89
CA ALA A 27 -1.94 -5.76 11.59
C ALA A 27 -0.65 -5.18 12.21
N GLU A 28 -0.17 -5.74 13.29
CA GLU A 28 1.03 -5.25 13.98
C GLU A 28 2.31 -5.40 13.16
N HIS A 29 2.30 -6.27 12.14
CA HIS A 29 3.44 -6.46 11.24
C HIS A 29 3.26 -5.75 9.90
N ALA A 30 2.23 -4.93 9.76
CA ALA A 30 1.93 -4.28 8.48
C ALA A 30 3.02 -3.31 8.04
N THR A 31 3.65 -2.59 8.98
CA THR A 31 4.73 -1.65 8.65
C THR A 31 5.98 -2.34 8.10
N ASP A 32 6.20 -3.59 8.47
CA ASP A 32 7.36 -4.36 7.99
C ASP A 32 7.24 -4.69 6.50
N LEU A 33 6.02 -4.70 5.97
CA LEU A 33 5.79 -4.98 4.55
C LEU A 33 6.50 -3.97 3.65
N ALA A 34 6.42 -2.68 3.99
CA ALA A 34 7.08 -1.64 3.19
C ALA A 34 8.60 -1.86 3.16
N GLU A 35 9.19 -2.16 4.32
CA GLU A 35 10.63 -2.42 4.39
C GLU A 35 11.03 -3.65 3.58
N GLN A 36 10.24 -4.72 3.66
CA GLN A 36 10.52 -5.92 2.88
C GLN A 36 10.44 -5.68 1.38
N ILE A 37 9.45 -4.92 0.93
CA ILE A 37 9.34 -4.57 -0.49
C ILE A 37 10.55 -3.77 -0.94
N LEU A 38 10.96 -2.78 -0.15
CA LEU A 38 12.10 -1.94 -0.50
C LEU A 38 13.41 -2.71 -0.54
N GLN A 39 13.56 -3.73 0.30
CA GLN A 39 14.76 -4.57 0.31
C GLN A 39 14.78 -5.61 -0.80
N GLU A 40 13.65 -6.26 -1.04
CA GLU A 40 13.60 -7.43 -1.94
C GLU A 40 13.15 -7.09 -3.35
N ASN A 41 12.39 -5.99 -3.52
CA ASN A 41 11.88 -5.61 -4.84
C ASN A 41 11.81 -4.08 -4.97
N PRO A 42 12.96 -3.39 -4.94
CA PRO A 42 12.99 -1.92 -4.91
C PRO A 42 12.47 -1.26 -6.17
N ASP A 43 12.40 -1.98 -7.29
CA ASP A 43 11.92 -1.43 -8.58
C ASP A 43 10.43 -1.72 -8.81
N LEU A 44 9.73 -2.22 -7.82
CA LEU A 44 8.30 -2.53 -7.93
C LEU A 44 7.49 -1.27 -8.24
N ILE A 45 6.59 -1.38 -9.22
CA ILE A 45 5.61 -0.34 -9.51
C ILE A 45 4.34 -0.66 -8.74
N VAL A 46 3.92 0.25 -7.87
CA VAL A 46 2.74 0.07 -7.03
C VAL A 46 1.63 0.99 -7.47
N VAL A 47 0.47 0.43 -7.80
CA VAL A 47 -0.74 1.18 -8.10
C VAL A 47 -1.76 0.87 -7.00
N THR A 48 -2.17 1.91 -6.29
CA THR A 48 -3.06 1.76 -5.14
C THR A 48 -4.15 2.82 -5.15
N ALA A 49 -5.33 2.45 -4.66
CA ALA A 49 -6.36 3.43 -4.37
C ALA A 49 -6.06 4.09 -3.03
N GLU A 50 -6.39 5.38 -2.92
CA GLU A 50 -6.35 6.05 -1.62
C GLU A 50 -7.51 5.56 -0.76
N VAL A 51 -7.21 5.18 0.48
CA VAL A 51 -8.23 4.80 1.45
C VAL A 51 -8.25 5.84 2.57
N GLY A 52 -9.37 5.93 3.28
CA GLY A 52 -9.52 6.90 4.35
C GLY A 52 -10.43 8.07 4.02
N TYR A 53 -10.93 8.17 2.80
CA TYR A 53 -11.96 9.13 2.43
C TYR A 53 -13.33 8.64 2.88
N GLY A 54 -14.18 9.55 3.35
CA GLY A 54 -15.54 9.27 3.75
C GLY A 54 -15.71 9.11 5.25
N LEU A 55 -16.76 8.41 5.66
CA LEU A 55 -17.10 8.25 7.06
C LEU A 55 -16.08 7.38 7.79
N VAL A 56 -15.87 7.70 9.08
CA VAL A 56 -15.03 6.87 9.94
C VAL A 56 -15.68 5.50 10.08
N PRO A 57 -14.96 4.42 9.77
CA PRO A 57 -15.54 3.08 9.91
C PRO A 57 -15.79 2.72 11.37
N VAL A 58 -16.93 2.05 11.60
CA VAL A 58 -17.28 1.53 12.92
C VAL A 58 -16.49 0.25 13.23
N ASP A 59 -16.20 -0.54 12.20
CA ASP A 59 -15.50 -1.81 12.32
C ASP A 59 -14.03 -1.59 12.67
N ALA A 60 -13.57 -2.26 13.71
CA ALA A 60 -12.18 -2.14 14.17
C ALA A 60 -11.17 -2.62 13.11
N PHE A 61 -11.50 -3.69 12.38
CA PHE A 61 -10.65 -4.18 11.31
C PHE A 61 -10.49 -3.15 10.20
N GLU A 62 -11.58 -2.50 9.78
CA GLU A 62 -11.53 -1.49 8.72
C GLU A 62 -10.71 -0.28 9.15
N ARG A 63 -10.76 0.12 10.42
CA ARG A 63 -9.90 1.20 10.93
C ARG A 63 -8.44 0.82 10.90
N GLN A 64 -8.12 -0.39 11.36
CA GLN A 64 -6.74 -0.90 11.31
C GLN A 64 -6.23 -1.01 9.88
N TYR A 65 -7.08 -1.48 8.98
CA TYR A 65 -6.74 -1.60 7.57
C TYR A 65 -6.42 -0.25 6.94
N ARG A 66 -7.28 0.75 7.14
CA ARG A 66 -7.04 2.10 6.59
C ARG A 66 -5.77 2.70 7.14
N GLU A 67 -5.52 2.55 8.42
CA GLU A 67 -4.31 3.05 9.05
C GLU A 67 -3.06 2.36 8.52
N ALA A 68 -3.13 1.04 8.37
CA ALA A 68 -2.01 0.26 7.85
C ALA A 68 -1.69 0.63 6.39
N VAL A 69 -2.70 0.73 5.52
CA VAL A 69 -2.50 1.15 4.13
C VAL A 69 -1.86 2.52 4.07
N GLY A 70 -2.37 3.47 4.87
CA GLY A 70 -1.81 4.82 4.91
C GLY A 70 -0.34 4.85 5.32
N ARG A 71 0.03 4.09 6.35
CA ARG A 71 1.42 4.02 6.81
C ARG A 71 2.34 3.36 5.78
N ILE A 72 1.91 2.24 5.21
CA ILE A 72 2.69 1.52 4.21
C ILE A 72 2.91 2.41 2.98
N CYS A 73 1.85 3.04 2.49
CA CYS A 73 1.95 3.91 1.31
C CYS A 73 2.83 5.13 1.59
N THR A 74 2.76 5.72 2.78
CA THR A 74 3.62 6.84 3.18
C THR A 74 5.09 6.42 3.16
N ASN A 75 5.40 5.25 3.71
CA ASN A 75 6.78 4.75 3.73
C ASN A 75 7.30 4.44 2.33
N LEU A 76 6.47 3.84 1.48
CA LEU A 76 6.84 3.55 0.10
C LEU A 76 7.06 4.85 -0.69
N ALA A 77 6.18 5.83 -0.52
CA ALA A 77 6.30 7.11 -1.20
C ALA A 77 7.55 7.88 -0.78
N ALA A 78 7.92 7.81 0.49
CA ALA A 78 9.13 8.47 0.99
C ALA A 78 10.40 7.95 0.31
N CYS A 79 10.42 6.66 -0.03
CA CYS A 79 11.58 6.01 -0.65
C CYS A 79 11.45 5.89 -2.17
N ALA A 80 10.30 6.21 -2.75
CA ALA A 80 10.09 6.11 -4.19
C ALA A 80 10.81 7.23 -4.95
N ASP A 81 11.26 6.92 -6.16
CA ASP A 81 11.85 7.91 -7.05
C ASP A 81 10.77 8.83 -7.65
N ARG A 82 9.58 8.31 -7.81
CA ARG A 82 8.47 9.04 -8.39
C ARG A 82 7.14 8.61 -7.78
N VAL A 83 6.29 9.58 -7.49
CA VAL A 83 4.92 9.36 -7.02
C VAL A 83 3.98 10.24 -7.82
N ASP A 84 2.94 9.63 -8.40
CA ASP A 84 1.89 10.33 -9.14
C ASP A 84 0.55 10.10 -8.45
N ARG A 85 -0.26 11.14 -8.39
CA ARG A 85 -1.65 11.07 -7.94
C ARG A 85 -2.55 11.16 -9.15
N VAL A 86 -3.49 10.23 -9.27
CA VAL A 86 -4.42 10.19 -10.39
C VAL A 86 -5.83 10.50 -9.90
N GLN A 87 -6.45 11.53 -10.46
CA GLN A 87 -7.83 11.90 -10.16
C GLN A 87 -8.56 12.14 -11.48
N CYS A 88 -9.72 11.51 -11.62
CA CYS A 88 -10.55 11.65 -12.84
C CYS A 88 -9.75 11.38 -14.13
N GLY A 89 -8.87 10.38 -14.08
CA GLY A 89 -8.04 10.00 -15.21
C GLY A 89 -6.84 10.91 -15.47
N ILE A 90 -6.65 11.96 -14.66
CA ILE A 90 -5.55 12.92 -14.84
C ILE A 90 -4.47 12.62 -13.79
N GLY A 91 -3.25 12.33 -14.28
CA GLY A 91 -2.10 12.09 -13.40
C GLY A 91 -1.39 13.39 -13.08
N THR A 92 -1.04 13.55 -11.79
CA THR A 92 -0.25 14.69 -11.31
C THR A 92 0.93 14.18 -10.54
N ARG A 93 2.13 14.55 -10.96
CA ARG A 93 3.34 14.15 -10.23
C ARG A 93 3.45 14.95 -8.94
N ILE A 94 3.59 14.24 -7.80
CA ILE A 94 3.73 14.86 -6.49
C ILE A 94 5.10 14.63 -5.87
N LYS A 95 5.92 13.82 -6.53
CA LYS A 95 7.31 13.64 -6.08
C LYS A 95 8.27 13.49 -7.24
#